data_db85a4205b32a9d906ef96dab1952a20
#
_entry.id   db85a4205b32a9d906ef96dab1952a20
#
_cell.length_a   1.000
_cell.length_b   1.000
_cell.length_c   1.000
_cell.angle_alpha   90.00
_cell.angle_beta   90.00
_cell.angle_gamma   90.00
#
_symmetry.space_group_name_H-M   'P 1'
#
loop_
_entity.id
_entity.type
_entity.pdbx_description
1 polymer ?
#
loop_
_entity_poly.entity_id
_entity_poly.type
_entity_poly.pdbx_seq_one_letter_code
_entity_poly.pdbx_strand_id
1 'polypeptide(L)'
;MKNYFKKVAMAMLLLAMANVCAARQWHVNNYMGIKADFASIDAAMASEEVVEGDTIYIGAGCMLGSQTISKKVTVIGTGWGYSDSPATVAKINGNVTITAQGAKVVGLYVSGVCNINVHDVVLERCQIVSGIKQGTGDQVNDVKIFSCRTVYIIASSTNYRWEIKNNLILDGGEKYGSLQNLYYATIENNIVRTNSGINRYGYFAYKCNYCIFKNNVLFAGTSDIGQVEQAYFFTNSSNTTIKNNVISLPSTYESAWPGNVFTNSTDITQVFKCTGSVAGGEYYSLCEGSPAIDAGEGSIDCGVMVGAYKFVPYGRPDNIPVIKQLMVPDSPTNDQINVTVEF
;
A
#
# COMPACT_ATOMS: atom_id res chain seq x y z
N MET A 1 27.00 18.72 -52.73
CA MET A 1 26.57 17.33 -52.42
C MET A 1 26.96 16.88 -51.01
N LYS A 2 28.21 16.97 -50.54
CA LYS A 2 28.61 16.51 -49.20
C LYS A 2 27.82 17.10 -48.00
N ASN A 3 27.42 18.37 -48.07
CA ASN A 3 26.66 19.01 -46.98
C ASN A 3 25.17 18.63 -46.98
N TYR A 4 24.62 18.23 -48.08
CA TYR A 4 23.25 17.73 -48.16
C TYR A 4 23.13 16.33 -47.58
N PHE A 5 24.10 15.46 -47.86
CA PHE A 5 24.16 14.12 -47.27
C PHE A 5 24.31 14.17 -45.71
N LYS A 6 25.12 15.08 -45.18
CA LYS A 6 25.25 15.26 -43.74
C LYS A 6 23.95 15.75 -43.09
N LYS A 7 23.22 16.65 -43.73
CA LYS A 7 21.92 17.12 -43.21
C LYS A 7 20.85 16.05 -43.27
N VAL A 8 20.81 15.23 -44.33
CA VAL A 8 19.87 14.14 -44.47
C VAL A 8 20.20 13.01 -43.51
N ALA A 9 21.48 12.65 -43.31
CA ALA A 9 21.91 11.67 -42.33
C ALA A 9 21.61 12.13 -40.86
N MET A 10 21.79 13.42 -40.57
CA MET A 10 21.47 13.97 -39.27
C MET A 10 19.96 14.06 -39.01
N ALA A 11 19.16 14.36 -40.07
CA ALA A 11 17.70 14.30 -40.00
C ALA A 11 17.18 12.87 -39.83
N MET A 12 17.76 11.87 -40.50
CA MET A 12 17.43 10.47 -40.27
C MET A 12 17.85 9.97 -38.89
N LEU A 13 19.00 10.44 -38.37
CA LEU A 13 19.43 10.12 -36.99
C LEU A 13 18.50 10.76 -35.94
N LEU A 14 18.05 11.99 -36.18
CA LEU A 14 17.06 12.66 -35.33
C LEU A 14 15.68 12.01 -35.44
N LEU A 15 15.25 11.52 -36.62
CA LEU A 15 14.02 10.74 -36.76
C LEU A 15 14.14 9.33 -36.11
N ALA A 16 15.30 8.71 -36.13
CA ALA A 16 15.56 7.45 -35.46
C ALA A 16 15.61 7.61 -33.91
N MET A 17 16.05 8.77 -33.43
CA MET A 17 15.98 9.13 -31.99
C MET A 17 14.58 9.60 -31.55
N ALA A 18 13.71 9.98 -32.48
CA ALA A 18 12.34 10.38 -32.21
C ALA A 18 11.36 9.20 -32.07
N ASN A 19 11.82 7.95 -32.03
CA ASN A 19 11.10 6.91 -31.35
C ASN A 19 11.13 7.21 -29.86
N VAL A 20 10.46 8.29 -29.45
CA VAL A 20 9.98 8.47 -28.08
C VAL A 20 9.21 7.20 -27.80
N CYS A 21 9.80 6.32 -27.02
CA CYS A 21 9.14 5.11 -26.56
C CYS A 21 7.94 5.60 -25.74
N ALA A 22 6.81 5.79 -26.39
CA ALA A 22 5.58 6.12 -25.70
C ALA A 22 5.30 4.94 -24.78
N ALA A 23 5.12 5.21 -23.49
CA ALA A 23 4.76 4.21 -22.52
C ALA A 23 3.57 3.40 -23.02
N ARG A 24 3.74 2.08 -23.14
CA ARG A 24 2.70 1.17 -23.61
C ARG A 24 1.90 0.63 -22.46
N GLN A 25 0.73 0.12 -22.80
CA GLN A 25 -0.15 -0.57 -21.85
C GLN A 25 -0.22 -2.04 -22.26
N TRP A 26 -0.01 -2.90 -21.27
CA TRP A 26 -0.01 -4.35 -21.42
C TRP A 26 -1.04 -4.98 -20.50
N HIS A 27 -1.68 -6.05 -20.91
CA HIS A 27 -2.66 -6.78 -20.13
C HIS A 27 -2.11 -8.14 -19.73
N VAL A 28 -2.21 -8.44 -18.45
CA VAL A 28 -1.88 -9.75 -17.89
C VAL A 28 -3.16 -10.40 -17.38
N ASN A 29 -3.44 -11.59 -17.85
CA ASN A 29 -4.52 -12.42 -17.33
C ASN A 29 -4.25 -13.89 -17.64
N ASN A 30 -4.46 -14.77 -16.67
CA ASN A 30 -4.38 -16.23 -16.84
C ASN A 30 -5.75 -16.94 -16.67
N TYR A 31 -6.83 -16.16 -16.61
CA TYR A 31 -8.17 -16.74 -16.51
C TYR A 31 -8.57 -17.36 -17.87
N MET A 32 -9.11 -18.58 -17.80
CA MET A 32 -9.47 -19.34 -19.00
C MET A 32 -10.47 -18.57 -19.89
N GLY A 33 -10.16 -18.48 -21.17
CA GLY A 33 -10.99 -17.80 -22.15
C GLY A 33 -10.74 -16.28 -22.28
N ILE A 34 -9.91 -15.67 -21.45
CA ILE A 34 -9.52 -14.26 -21.55
C ILE A 34 -8.27 -14.15 -22.40
N LYS A 35 -8.35 -13.34 -23.46
CA LYS A 35 -7.18 -12.98 -24.29
C LYS A 35 -6.44 -11.82 -23.60
N ALA A 36 -5.19 -12.04 -23.25
CA ALA A 36 -4.29 -11.03 -22.71
C ALA A 36 -2.94 -11.08 -23.44
N ASP A 37 -2.12 -10.06 -23.28
CA ASP A 37 -0.78 -10.00 -23.88
C ASP A 37 0.15 -11.01 -23.20
N PHE A 38 0.02 -11.17 -21.88
CA PHE A 38 0.84 -12.08 -21.07
C PHE A 38 -0.02 -12.87 -20.06
N ALA A 39 0.43 -14.07 -19.76
CA ALA A 39 -0.22 -14.92 -18.74
C ALA A 39 0.25 -14.61 -17.31
N SER A 40 1.35 -13.86 -17.11
CA SER A 40 1.89 -13.50 -15.80
C SER A 40 2.71 -12.22 -15.85
N ILE A 41 2.98 -11.62 -14.68
CA ILE A 41 3.92 -10.50 -14.57
C ILE A 41 5.33 -10.95 -14.98
N ASP A 42 5.78 -12.14 -14.54
CA ASP A 42 7.09 -12.67 -14.90
C ASP A 42 7.25 -12.83 -16.42
N ALA A 43 6.19 -13.26 -17.11
CA ALA A 43 6.19 -13.35 -18.58
C ALA A 43 6.32 -11.96 -19.23
N ALA A 44 5.63 -10.96 -18.71
CA ALA A 44 5.77 -9.58 -19.16
C ALA A 44 7.19 -9.04 -18.88
N MET A 45 7.76 -9.34 -17.71
CA MET A 45 9.13 -8.92 -17.38
C MET A 45 10.19 -9.58 -18.27
N ALA A 46 9.94 -10.80 -18.75
CA ALA A 46 10.85 -11.52 -19.65
C ALA A 46 10.75 -11.03 -21.12
N SER A 47 9.67 -10.37 -21.52
CA SER A 47 9.47 -9.88 -22.89
C SER A 47 10.32 -8.65 -23.17
N GLU A 48 11.03 -8.64 -24.30
CA GLU A 48 11.77 -7.46 -24.79
C GLU A 48 10.86 -6.30 -25.20
N GLU A 49 9.58 -6.58 -25.47
CA GLU A 49 8.61 -5.55 -25.86
C GLU A 49 8.19 -4.67 -24.69
N VAL A 50 8.24 -5.19 -23.46
CA VAL A 50 7.95 -4.43 -22.25
C VAL A 50 9.19 -3.64 -21.86
N VAL A 51 9.07 -2.33 -21.83
CA VAL A 51 10.18 -1.41 -21.56
C VAL A 51 9.90 -0.54 -20.33
N GLU A 52 10.92 0.16 -19.86
CA GLU A 52 10.77 1.11 -18.74
C GLU A 52 9.73 2.18 -19.06
N GLY A 53 8.89 2.49 -18.07
CA GLY A 53 7.79 3.44 -18.19
C GLY A 53 6.47 2.82 -18.60
N ASP A 54 6.45 1.57 -19.06
CA ASP A 54 5.22 0.87 -19.42
C ASP A 54 4.30 0.64 -18.24
N THR A 55 3.01 0.43 -18.54
CA THR A 55 2.00 0.07 -17.55
C THR A 55 1.47 -1.34 -17.83
N ILE A 56 1.40 -2.15 -16.79
CA ILE A 56 0.90 -3.52 -16.83
C ILE A 56 -0.39 -3.61 -16.02
N TYR A 57 -1.50 -3.88 -16.68
CA TYR A 57 -2.80 -4.09 -16.04
C TYR A 57 -3.03 -5.58 -15.77
N ILE A 58 -3.31 -5.91 -14.52
CA ILE A 58 -3.68 -7.27 -14.12
C ILE A 58 -5.19 -7.38 -14.13
N GLY A 59 -5.72 -8.23 -14.99
CA GLY A 59 -7.16 -8.38 -15.16
C GLY A 59 -7.87 -9.03 -13.95
N ALA A 60 -9.16 -8.76 -13.83
CA ALA A 60 -10.00 -9.37 -12.82
C ALA A 60 -10.02 -10.91 -12.97
N GLY A 61 -10.11 -11.61 -11.84
CA GLY A 61 -10.08 -13.07 -11.80
C GLY A 61 -8.72 -13.71 -12.05
N CYS A 62 -7.71 -12.92 -12.39
CA CYS A 62 -6.34 -13.37 -12.58
C CYS A 62 -5.75 -13.87 -11.25
N MET A 63 -5.24 -15.09 -11.23
CA MET A 63 -4.63 -15.73 -10.07
C MET A 63 -3.19 -16.15 -10.42
N LEU A 64 -2.23 -15.39 -9.93
CA LEU A 64 -0.80 -15.64 -10.18
C LEU A 64 -0.14 -16.29 -8.95
N GLY A 65 0.89 -17.07 -9.17
CA GLY A 65 1.85 -17.47 -8.14
C GLY A 65 2.75 -16.30 -7.71
N SER A 66 3.88 -16.58 -7.07
CA SER A 66 4.89 -15.55 -6.77
C SER A 66 5.38 -14.88 -8.05
N GLN A 67 5.62 -13.57 -8.00
CA GLN A 67 5.99 -12.75 -9.15
C GLN A 67 7.17 -11.84 -8.83
N THR A 68 7.97 -11.55 -9.85
CA THR A 68 9.10 -10.61 -9.75
C THR A 68 8.90 -9.42 -10.70
N ILE A 69 9.03 -8.20 -10.18
CA ILE A 69 8.99 -6.97 -10.97
C ILE A 69 10.44 -6.50 -11.15
N SER A 70 10.99 -6.83 -12.33
CA SER A 70 12.41 -6.59 -12.65
C SER A 70 12.64 -5.45 -13.65
N LYS A 71 11.58 -4.75 -14.04
CA LYS A 71 11.64 -3.55 -14.89
C LYS A 71 10.94 -2.38 -14.20
N LYS A 72 11.39 -1.16 -14.48
CA LYS A 72 10.76 0.08 -14.00
C LYS A 72 9.45 0.33 -14.73
N VAL A 73 8.41 -0.34 -14.28
CA VAL A 73 7.05 -0.27 -14.82
C VAL A 73 6.05 0.07 -13.72
N THR A 74 4.84 0.45 -14.13
CA THR A 74 3.69 0.56 -13.23
C THR A 74 2.83 -0.70 -13.37
N VAL A 75 2.66 -1.46 -12.29
CA VAL A 75 1.75 -2.62 -12.25
C VAL A 75 0.47 -2.22 -11.55
N ILE A 76 -0.67 -2.40 -12.21
CA ILE A 76 -1.99 -1.98 -11.71
C ILE A 76 -2.91 -3.19 -11.66
N GLY A 77 -3.40 -3.49 -10.46
CA GLY A 77 -4.46 -4.49 -10.24
C GLY A 77 -5.85 -3.86 -10.19
N THR A 78 -6.85 -4.67 -9.87
CA THR A 78 -8.27 -4.27 -9.80
C THR A 78 -8.71 -3.77 -8.42
N GLY A 79 -7.80 -3.69 -7.46
CA GLY A 79 -8.13 -3.59 -6.03
C GLY A 79 -8.18 -4.97 -5.38
N TRP A 80 -8.57 -5.03 -4.09
CA TRP A 80 -8.39 -6.23 -3.28
C TRP A 80 -9.63 -6.74 -2.53
N GLY A 81 -10.82 -6.23 -2.78
CA GLY A 81 -11.95 -6.69 -1.99
C GLY A 81 -13.31 -6.10 -2.31
N TYR A 82 -13.61 -5.76 -3.55
CA TYR A 82 -14.90 -5.13 -3.88
C TYR A 82 -16.11 -6.08 -3.78
N SER A 83 -15.91 -7.37 -3.85
CA SER A 83 -16.95 -8.36 -3.59
C SER A 83 -16.32 -9.64 -3.04
N ASP A 84 -17.11 -10.44 -2.34
CA ASP A 84 -16.69 -11.77 -1.86
C ASP A 84 -16.39 -12.76 -3.00
N SER A 85 -16.52 -12.32 -4.26
CA SER A 85 -16.24 -13.14 -5.42
C SER A 85 -14.76 -13.06 -5.82
N PRO A 86 -14.02 -14.18 -5.81
CA PRO A 86 -12.65 -14.24 -6.28
C PRO A 86 -12.47 -13.77 -7.73
N ALA A 87 -13.53 -13.84 -8.54
CA ALA A 87 -13.51 -13.48 -9.95
C ALA A 87 -13.33 -11.96 -10.22
N THR A 88 -13.45 -11.13 -9.20
CA THR A 88 -13.36 -9.66 -9.35
C THR A 88 -12.01 -9.08 -8.93
N VAL A 89 -11.13 -9.88 -8.35
CA VAL A 89 -9.85 -9.45 -7.78
C VAL A 89 -8.68 -10.00 -8.58
N ALA A 90 -7.72 -9.14 -8.89
CA ALA A 90 -6.40 -9.55 -9.36
C ALA A 90 -5.57 -10.01 -8.17
N LYS A 91 -5.29 -11.32 -8.08
CA LYS A 91 -4.68 -11.93 -6.90
C LYS A 91 -3.34 -12.57 -7.19
N ILE A 92 -2.34 -12.26 -6.35
CA ILE A 92 -1.07 -12.98 -6.30
C ILE A 92 -1.09 -13.92 -5.11
N ASN A 93 -1.18 -15.24 -5.37
CA ASN A 93 -1.10 -16.30 -4.37
C ASN A 93 0.36 -16.67 -4.12
N GLY A 94 1.09 -15.78 -3.48
CA GLY A 94 2.51 -15.93 -3.21
C GLY A 94 3.15 -14.59 -2.92
N ASN A 95 4.45 -14.50 -3.07
CA ASN A 95 5.23 -13.31 -2.82
C ASN A 95 5.33 -12.42 -4.06
N VAL A 96 5.49 -11.12 -3.83
CA VAL A 96 5.97 -10.18 -4.85
C VAL A 96 7.37 -9.74 -4.48
N THR A 97 8.29 -9.81 -5.44
CA THR A 97 9.67 -9.30 -5.26
C THR A 97 9.91 -8.17 -6.25
N ILE A 98 10.33 -7.01 -5.76
CA ILE A 98 10.60 -5.82 -6.58
C ILE A 98 12.10 -5.61 -6.63
N THR A 99 12.67 -5.74 -7.84
CA THR A 99 14.12 -5.63 -8.11
C THR A 99 14.44 -4.49 -9.08
N ALA A 100 13.44 -3.75 -9.54
CA ALA A 100 13.65 -2.60 -10.42
C ALA A 100 13.41 -1.29 -9.66
N GLN A 101 14.42 -0.42 -9.61
CA GLN A 101 14.31 0.91 -9.04
C GLN A 101 13.25 1.75 -9.75
N GLY A 102 12.44 2.46 -8.98
CA GLY A 102 11.37 3.31 -9.51
C GLY A 102 10.12 2.55 -9.97
N ALA A 103 10.02 1.25 -9.70
CA ALA A 103 8.80 0.49 -9.98
C ALA A 103 7.64 0.94 -9.10
N LYS A 104 6.42 0.94 -9.65
CA LYS A 104 5.19 1.28 -8.95
C LYS A 104 4.19 0.12 -9.00
N VAL A 105 3.56 -0.19 -7.87
CA VAL A 105 2.52 -1.23 -7.75
C VAL A 105 1.28 -0.63 -7.12
N VAL A 106 0.14 -0.80 -7.79
CA VAL A 106 -1.12 -0.18 -7.38
C VAL A 106 -2.25 -1.21 -7.36
N GLY A 107 -3.04 -1.24 -6.30
CA GLY A 107 -4.30 -1.98 -6.26
C GLY A 107 -4.19 -3.50 -6.42
N LEU A 108 -3.12 -4.12 -5.92
CA LEU A 108 -2.95 -5.57 -5.93
C LEU A 108 -3.31 -6.21 -4.58
N TYR A 109 -3.87 -7.42 -4.66
CA TYR A 109 -3.94 -8.35 -3.54
C TYR A 109 -2.77 -9.33 -3.59
N VAL A 110 -1.96 -9.37 -2.54
CA VAL A 110 -0.81 -10.26 -2.39
C VAL A 110 -0.98 -11.09 -1.11
N SER A 111 -1.14 -12.41 -1.24
CA SER A 111 -1.31 -13.28 -0.07
C SER A 111 -0.02 -13.51 0.72
N GLY A 112 1.11 -13.41 0.05
CA GLY A 112 2.45 -13.54 0.63
C GLY A 112 3.06 -12.21 1.07
N VAL A 113 4.37 -12.19 1.10
CA VAL A 113 5.20 -11.02 1.44
C VAL A 113 5.50 -10.20 0.19
N CYS A 114 5.50 -8.88 0.34
CA CYS A 114 6.11 -7.99 -0.66
C CYS A 114 7.55 -7.67 -0.24
N ASN A 115 8.52 -8.18 -1.01
CA ASN A 115 9.94 -7.95 -0.79
C ASN A 115 10.44 -6.79 -1.67
N ILE A 116 11.01 -5.76 -1.07
CA ILE A 116 11.55 -4.58 -1.75
C ILE A 116 13.08 -4.64 -1.67
N ASN A 117 13.74 -4.79 -2.81
CA ASN A 117 15.19 -4.96 -2.89
C ASN A 117 15.93 -3.72 -3.42
N VAL A 118 15.20 -2.66 -3.79
CA VAL A 118 15.74 -1.49 -4.49
C VAL A 118 15.11 -0.19 -4.02
N HIS A 119 15.72 0.94 -4.39
CA HIS A 119 15.26 2.29 -4.05
C HIS A 119 14.01 2.72 -4.85
N ASP A 120 13.38 3.83 -4.42
CA ASP A 120 12.34 4.57 -5.14
C ASP A 120 11.10 3.75 -5.51
N VAL A 121 10.82 2.66 -4.78
CA VAL A 121 9.62 1.84 -5.02
C VAL A 121 8.39 2.52 -4.43
N VAL A 122 7.29 2.45 -5.17
CA VAL A 122 5.98 2.93 -4.71
C VAL A 122 4.99 1.76 -4.62
N LEU A 123 4.44 1.54 -3.44
CA LEU A 123 3.29 0.67 -3.20
C LEU A 123 2.08 1.53 -2.86
N GLU A 124 1.01 1.42 -3.61
CA GLU A 124 -0.18 2.22 -3.42
C GLU A 124 -1.44 1.36 -3.46
N ARG A 125 -2.33 1.52 -2.49
CA ARG A 125 -3.64 0.86 -2.45
C ARG A 125 -3.60 -0.66 -2.56
N CYS A 126 -2.51 -1.29 -2.09
CA CYS A 126 -2.35 -2.74 -2.10
C CYS A 126 -2.80 -3.37 -0.78
N GLN A 127 -3.30 -4.61 -0.85
CA GLN A 127 -3.40 -5.46 0.34
C GLN A 127 -2.28 -6.49 0.31
N ILE A 128 -1.39 -6.44 1.30
CA ILE A 128 -0.27 -7.38 1.46
C ILE A 128 -0.50 -8.16 2.76
N VAL A 129 -0.96 -9.40 2.65
CA VAL A 129 -1.45 -10.18 3.80
C VAL A 129 -0.32 -10.60 4.74
N SER A 130 0.84 -10.94 4.21
CA SER A 130 1.97 -11.43 5.01
C SER A 130 3.07 -10.38 5.24
N GLY A 131 2.76 -9.09 5.02
CA GLY A 131 3.63 -7.97 5.34
C GLY A 131 4.54 -7.49 4.22
N ILE A 132 5.13 -6.32 4.46
CA ILE A 132 6.08 -5.67 3.56
C ILE A 132 7.45 -5.73 4.20
N LYS A 133 8.46 -6.23 3.46
CA LYS A 133 9.83 -6.36 3.96
C LYS A 133 10.83 -5.75 2.98
N GLN A 134 11.87 -5.13 3.52
CA GLN A 134 13.11 -4.99 2.76
C GLN A 134 13.69 -6.38 2.58
N GLY A 135 13.96 -6.77 1.33
CA GLY A 135 14.55 -8.05 0.99
C GLY A 135 16.07 -8.03 1.09
N THR A 136 16.75 -8.62 0.13
CA THR A 136 18.20 -8.86 0.13
C THR A 136 19.05 -7.67 -0.34
N GLY A 137 18.47 -6.51 -0.61
CA GLY A 137 19.20 -5.30 -1.01
C GLY A 137 20.10 -4.75 0.10
N ASP A 138 21.32 -4.33 -0.23
CA ASP A 138 22.27 -3.78 0.74
C ASP A 138 21.78 -2.45 1.34
N GLN A 139 21.13 -1.63 0.54
CA GLN A 139 20.55 -0.37 0.94
C GLN A 139 19.26 -0.13 0.16
N VAL A 140 18.18 0.24 0.84
CA VAL A 140 16.89 0.53 0.20
C VAL A 140 16.32 1.83 0.75
N ASN A 141 16.30 2.87 -0.08
CA ASN A 141 15.90 4.22 0.30
C ASN A 141 14.67 4.67 -0.48
N ASP A 142 14.02 5.72 0.02
CA ASP A 142 12.98 6.48 -0.67
C ASP A 142 11.77 5.61 -1.09
N VAL A 143 11.48 4.56 -0.31
CA VAL A 143 10.29 3.72 -0.53
C VAL A 143 9.05 4.46 -0.06
N LYS A 144 7.99 4.39 -0.85
CA LYS A 144 6.70 5.01 -0.58
C LYS A 144 5.61 3.96 -0.46
N ILE A 145 4.92 3.94 0.68
CA ILE A 145 3.85 2.99 0.97
C ILE A 145 2.61 3.80 1.35
N PHE A 146 1.63 3.86 0.44
CA PHE A 146 0.48 4.73 0.55
C PHE A 146 -0.83 3.97 0.46
N SER A 147 -1.77 4.26 1.34
CA SER A 147 -3.13 3.69 1.32
C SER A 147 -3.18 2.16 1.25
N CYS A 148 -2.16 1.49 1.74
CA CYS A 148 -2.08 0.03 1.74
C CYS A 148 -2.70 -0.57 3.01
N ARG A 149 -3.13 -1.82 2.91
CA ARG A 149 -3.46 -2.66 4.06
C ARG A 149 -2.40 -3.75 4.19
N THR A 150 -1.78 -3.84 5.38
CA THR A 150 -0.76 -4.84 5.65
C THR A 150 -0.72 -5.19 7.14
N VAL A 151 0.05 -6.20 7.52
CA VAL A 151 0.22 -6.60 8.91
C VAL A 151 1.46 -5.99 9.56
N TYR A 152 2.52 -5.75 8.79
CA TYR A 152 3.75 -5.08 9.26
C TYR A 152 4.54 -4.50 8.10
N ILE A 153 5.47 -3.59 8.43
CA ILE A 153 6.47 -3.03 7.54
C ILE A 153 7.83 -3.15 8.23
N ILE A 154 8.71 -3.97 7.67
CA ILE A 154 10.03 -4.27 8.23
C ILE A 154 11.10 -3.90 7.23
N ALA A 155 11.93 -2.93 7.59
CA ALA A 155 13.12 -2.60 6.84
C ALA A 155 14.36 -3.32 7.42
N SER A 156 15.51 -3.18 6.79
CA SER A 156 16.81 -3.58 7.35
C SER A 156 17.51 -2.37 7.97
N SER A 157 18.64 -2.58 8.61
CA SER A 157 19.43 -1.49 9.21
C SER A 157 20.04 -0.50 8.21
N THR A 158 19.89 -0.74 6.92
CA THR A 158 20.46 0.04 5.83
C THR A 158 19.39 0.68 4.94
N ASN A 159 18.43 1.35 5.55
CA ASN A 159 17.35 2.05 4.82
C ASN A 159 17.25 3.49 5.28
N TYR A 160 16.76 4.38 4.39
CA TYR A 160 16.54 5.78 4.71
C TYR A 160 15.35 6.35 3.96
N ARG A 161 14.63 7.28 4.63
CA ARG A 161 13.59 8.14 4.04
C ARG A 161 12.41 7.37 3.45
N TRP A 162 11.94 6.34 4.15
CA TRP A 162 10.68 5.72 3.76
C TRP A 162 9.51 6.64 4.13
N GLU A 163 8.54 6.73 3.24
CA GLU A 163 7.28 7.42 3.47
C GLU A 163 6.16 6.39 3.63
N ILE A 164 5.57 6.33 4.82
CA ILE A 164 4.52 5.37 5.18
C ILE A 164 3.30 6.19 5.58
N LYS A 165 2.35 6.35 4.64
CA LYS A 165 1.23 7.28 4.84
C LYS A 165 -0.12 6.64 4.54
N ASN A 166 -1.11 6.95 5.38
CA ASN A 166 -2.50 6.52 5.19
C ASN A 166 -2.70 5.01 5.09
N ASN A 167 -1.89 4.20 5.77
CA ASN A 167 -1.98 2.76 5.72
C ASN A 167 -2.75 2.19 6.91
N LEU A 168 -3.41 1.04 6.68
CA LEU A 168 -3.91 0.16 7.71
C LEU A 168 -2.86 -0.91 8.00
N ILE A 169 -2.16 -0.80 9.14
CA ILE A 169 -1.12 -1.74 9.56
C ILE A 169 -1.69 -2.49 10.77
N LEU A 170 -2.30 -3.64 10.52
CA LEU A 170 -3.18 -4.29 11.48
C LEU A 170 -2.73 -5.72 11.80
N ASP A 171 -2.71 -6.02 13.08
CA ASP A 171 -2.56 -7.38 13.61
C ASP A 171 -1.24 -8.08 13.24
N GLY A 172 -0.16 -7.33 13.13
CA GLY A 172 1.16 -7.86 12.88
C GLY A 172 1.60 -8.84 13.95
N GLY A 173 1.75 -10.12 13.58
CA GLY A 173 2.22 -11.19 14.47
C GLY A 173 3.74 -11.25 14.66
N GLU A 174 4.49 -10.26 14.19
CA GLU A 174 5.94 -10.23 14.32
C GLU A 174 6.39 -9.85 15.73
N LYS A 175 7.42 -10.52 16.21
CA LYS A 175 7.94 -10.46 17.58
C LYS A 175 8.26 -9.04 18.06
N TYR A 176 8.60 -8.13 17.17
CA TYR A 176 9.12 -6.80 17.52
C TYR A 176 8.23 -5.64 17.01
N GLY A 177 6.95 -5.90 16.72
CA GLY A 177 5.99 -4.86 16.39
C GLY A 177 5.71 -4.70 14.90
N SER A 178 4.84 -3.73 14.62
CA SER A 178 4.29 -3.50 13.27
C SER A 178 5.25 -2.73 12.36
N LEU A 179 6.11 -1.89 12.92
CA LEU A 179 7.08 -1.06 12.20
C LEU A 179 8.49 -1.33 12.74
N GLN A 180 9.42 -1.77 11.89
CA GLN A 180 10.74 -2.18 12.35
C GLN A 180 11.89 -1.65 11.49
N ASN A 181 12.98 -1.28 12.18
CA ASN A 181 14.26 -0.91 11.59
C ASN A 181 14.20 0.25 10.59
N LEU A 182 13.35 1.24 10.83
CA LEU A 182 13.20 2.41 9.96
C LEU A 182 14.15 3.53 10.38
N TYR A 183 14.75 4.20 9.38
CA TYR A 183 15.65 5.33 9.60
C TYR A 183 15.21 6.55 8.78
N TYR A 184 15.08 7.70 9.46
CA TYR A 184 14.62 8.96 8.86
C TYR A 184 13.29 8.83 8.12
N ALA A 185 12.43 7.90 8.53
CA ALA A 185 11.14 7.67 7.91
C ALA A 185 10.09 8.67 8.40
N THR A 186 9.13 8.97 7.52
CA THR A 186 7.91 9.70 7.86
C THR A 186 6.75 8.72 7.93
N ILE A 187 6.14 8.59 9.11
CA ILE A 187 5.01 7.73 9.41
C ILE A 187 3.83 8.63 9.75
N GLU A 188 2.90 8.80 8.82
CA GLU A 188 1.87 9.83 8.90
C GLU A 188 0.50 9.33 8.49
N ASN A 189 -0.52 9.73 9.24
CA ASN A 189 -1.92 9.40 8.96
C ASN A 189 -2.23 7.89 8.89
N ASN A 190 -1.46 7.04 9.56
CA ASN A 190 -1.70 5.60 9.56
C ASN A 190 -2.59 5.19 10.74
N ILE A 191 -3.22 4.03 10.61
CA ILE A 191 -3.77 3.29 11.74
C ILE A 191 -2.87 2.08 11.95
N VAL A 192 -2.25 2.01 13.12
CA VAL A 192 -1.37 0.91 13.51
C VAL A 192 -2.01 0.19 14.69
N ARG A 193 -2.32 -1.09 14.51
CA ARG A 193 -2.80 -1.96 15.59
C ARG A 193 -1.83 -3.11 15.79
N THR A 194 -1.34 -3.26 17.01
CA THR A 194 -0.47 -4.38 17.39
C THR A 194 -1.31 -5.59 17.80
N ASN A 195 -0.81 -6.80 17.58
CA ASN A 195 -1.50 -8.01 18.01
C ASN A 195 -1.09 -8.38 19.43
N SER A 196 -2.09 -8.60 20.32
CA SER A 196 -1.89 -8.99 21.72
C SER A 196 -1.48 -10.44 21.93
N GLY A 197 -1.65 -11.29 20.91
CA GLY A 197 -1.58 -12.75 21.10
C GLY A 197 -0.18 -13.33 21.20
N ILE A 198 0.87 -12.63 20.79
CA ILE A 198 2.20 -13.24 20.62
C ILE A 198 3.22 -12.75 21.64
N ASN A 199 3.08 -11.56 22.19
CA ASN A 199 3.94 -11.08 23.27
C ASN A 199 3.22 -10.04 24.15
N ARG A 200 3.54 -10.01 25.43
CA ARG A 200 3.13 -8.99 26.41
C ARG A 200 3.56 -7.56 26.03
N TYR A 201 4.17 -7.38 24.88
CA TYR A 201 4.84 -6.17 24.45
C TYR A 201 4.18 -5.67 23.16
N GLY A 202 3.22 -4.78 23.27
CA GLY A 202 2.52 -4.17 22.14
C GLY A 202 3.38 -3.12 21.40
N TYR A 203 4.50 -3.52 20.81
CA TYR A 203 5.38 -2.58 20.09
C TYR A 203 4.68 -1.98 18.88
N PHE A 204 4.57 -0.66 18.82
CA PHE A 204 4.23 0.04 17.58
C PHE A 204 5.43 0.09 16.65
N ALA A 205 6.59 0.39 17.22
CA ALA A 205 7.82 0.56 16.49
C ALA A 205 9.03 -0.03 17.25
N TYR A 206 9.93 -0.66 16.52
CA TYR A 206 11.16 -1.23 17.02
C TYR A 206 12.35 -0.77 16.17
N LYS A 207 13.36 -0.16 16.80
CA LYS A 207 14.53 0.40 16.11
C LYS A 207 14.18 1.38 15.00
N CYS A 208 13.17 2.21 15.23
CA CYS A 208 12.80 3.29 14.32
C CYS A 208 13.53 4.57 14.78
N ASN A 209 14.64 4.91 14.13
CA ASN A 209 15.51 5.99 14.56
C ASN A 209 15.40 7.21 13.66
N TYR A 210 15.43 8.42 14.25
CA TYR A 210 15.29 9.68 13.54
C TYR A 210 14.00 9.79 12.72
N CYS A 211 12.96 9.04 13.10
CA CYS A 211 11.68 9.00 12.42
C CYS A 211 10.71 10.06 12.94
N ILE A 212 9.71 10.35 12.14
CA ILE A 212 8.60 11.23 12.52
C ILE A 212 7.30 10.43 12.49
N PHE A 213 6.64 10.29 13.65
CA PHE A 213 5.30 9.74 13.81
C PHE A 213 4.34 10.88 14.08
N LYS A 214 3.44 11.16 13.15
CA LYS A 214 2.43 12.21 13.33
C LYS A 214 1.08 11.85 12.71
N ASN A 215 0.03 12.39 13.30
CA ASN A 215 -1.35 12.23 12.83
C ASN A 215 -1.81 10.77 12.72
N ASN A 216 -1.13 9.84 13.40
CA ASN A 216 -1.48 8.43 13.40
C ASN A 216 -2.49 8.11 14.49
N VAL A 217 -3.19 6.99 14.33
CA VAL A 217 -3.94 6.34 15.39
C VAL A 217 -3.23 5.04 15.74
N LEU A 218 -2.71 4.93 16.96
CA LEU A 218 -1.86 3.85 17.43
C LEU A 218 -2.60 3.03 18.49
N PHE A 219 -2.94 1.79 18.16
CA PHE A 219 -3.61 0.88 19.08
C PHE A 219 -2.67 -0.18 19.64
N ALA A 220 -2.62 -0.28 20.94
CA ALA A 220 -2.07 -1.46 21.59
C ALA A 220 -3.10 -2.59 21.54
N GLY A 221 -2.73 -3.72 20.98
CA GLY A 221 -3.61 -4.89 20.86
C GLY A 221 -3.76 -5.72 22.14
N THR A 222 -3.31 -5.23 23.31
CA THR A 222 -3.37 -5.95 24.58
C THR A 222 -4.46 -5.40 25.47
N SER A 223 -5.22 -6.27 26.14
CA SER A 223 -6.19 -5.90 27.16
C SER A 223 -5.54 -5.40 28.47
N ASP A 224 -4.26 -5.71 28.69
CA ASP A 224 -3.50 -5.37 29.90
C ASP A 224 -2.63 -4.13 29.71
N ILE A 225 -3.24 -3.00 29.42
CA ILE A 225 -2.51 -1.72 29.20
C ILE A 225 -1.71 -1.32 30.45
N GLY A 226 -2.21 -1.64 31.64
CA GLY A 226 -1.56 -1.26 32.92
C GLY A 226 -0.24 -1.99 33.22
N GLN A 227 0.08 -3.06 32.48
CA GLN A 227 1.29 -3.86 32.71
C GLN A 227 2.37 -3.65 31.63
N VAL A 228 2.07 -2.85 30.61
CA VAL A 228 3.03 -2.63 29.51
C VAL A 228 3.93 -1.46 29.87
N GLU A 229 5.20 -1.74 30.00
CA GLU A 229 6.19 -0.69 30.26
C GLU A 229 6.31 0.23 29.04
N GLN A 230 6.37 1.53 29.27
CA GLN A 230 6.54 2.58 28.27
C GLN A 230 7.65 2.27 27.27
N ALA A 231 8.74 1.64 27.71
CA ALA A 231 9.87 1.26 26.89
C ALA A 231 9.51 0.33 25.70
N TYR A 232 8.36 -0.33 25.75
CA TYR A 232 8.01 -1.32 24.74
C TYR A 232 7.27 -0.76 23.52
N PHE A 233 6.63 0.41 23.60
CA PHE A 233 5.86 0.94 22.46
C PHE A 233 6.74 1.46 21.32
N PHE A 234 7.85 2.11 21.67
CA PHE A 234 8.85 2.63 20.73
C PHE A 234 10.24 2.13 21.13
N THR A 235 10.39 0.82 21.16
CA THR A 235 11.58 0.16 21.70
C THR A 235 12.81 0.40 20.84
N ASN A 236 13.92 0.75 21.50
CA ASN A 236 15.20 1.04 20.83
C ASN A 236 15.09 2.08 19.69
N SER A 237 14.09 2.96 19.77
CA SER A 237 13.84 4.02 18.82
C SER A 237 14.36 5.34 19.38
N SER A 238 15.47 5.83 18.84
CA SER A 238 16.14 7.03 19.33
C SER A 238 15.96 8.22 18.37
N ASN A 239 15.98 9.43 18.92
CA ASN A 239 15.85 10.69 18.16
C ASN A 239 14.60 10.72 17.26
N THR A 240 13.52 10.08 17.70
CA THR A 240 12.27 9.97 16.97
C THR A 240 11.25 10.97 17.53
N THR A 241 10.62 11.70 16.64
CA THR A 241 9.54 12.63 17.01
C THR A 241 8.20 11.90 17.00
N ILE A 242 7.46 11.94 18.12
CA ILE A 242 6.16 11.29 18.27
C ILE A 242 5.19 12.35 18.78
N LYS A 243 4.40 12.96 17.91
CA LYS A 243 3.50 14.06 18.25
C LYS A 243 2.25 14.09 17.40
N ASN A 244 1.20 14.69 17.90
CA ASN A 244 -0.07 14.84 17.21
C ASN A 244 -0.65 13.49 16.76
N ASN A 245 -0.50 12.45 17.57
CA ASN A 245 -1.10 11.14 17.34
C ASN A 245 -2.20 10.88 18.39
N VAL A 246 -3.09 9.98 18.06
CA VAL A 246 -3.99 9.38 19.04
C VAL A 246 -3.42 8.04 19.44
N ILE A 247 -3.20 7.84 20.74
CA ILE A 247 -2.53 6.66 21.28
C ILE A 247 -3.46 5.98 22.30
N SER A 248 -3.75 4.70 22.09
CA SER A 248 -4.63 3.92 22.95
C SER A 248 -3.93 3.45 24.24
N LEU A 249 -3.34 4.37 24.96
CA LEU A 249 -2.61 4.14 26.21
C LEU A 249 -3.11 5.04 27.32
N PRO A 250 -2.77 4.72 28.59
CA PRO A 250 -3.04 5.61 29.71
C PRO A 250 -2.35 6.96 29.56
N SER A 251 -3.02 8.03 30.03
CA SER A 251 -2.48 9.39 30.05
C SER A 251 -1.21 9.54 30.91
N THR A 252 -0.88 8.57 31.75
CA THR A 252 0.39 8.52 32.47
C THR A 252 1.62 8.55 31.59
N TYR A 253 1.46 8.21 30.30
CA TYR A 253 2.53 8.26 29.29
C TYR A 253 2.69 9.63 28.60
N GLU A 254 1.83 10.60 28.90
CA GLU A 254 1.87 11.93 28.30
C GLU A 254 3.21 12.65 28.52
N SER A 255 3.83 12.47 29.67
CA SER A 255 5.13 13.05 29.99
C SER A 255 6.27 12.55 29.08
N ALA A 256 6.14 11.33 28.54
CA ALA A 256 7.13 10.75 27.65
C ALA A 256 6.94 11.17 26.19
N TRP A 257 5.69 11.35 25.77
CA TRP A 257 5.35 11.74 24.40
C TRP A 257 4.34 12.90 24.43
N PRO A 258 4.78 14.11 24.79
CA PRO A 258 3.89 15.27 24.87
C PRO A 258 3.31 15.65 23.51
N GLY A 259 2.13 16.23 23.52
CA GLY A 259 1.44 16.67 22.31
C GLY A 259 0.74 15.53 21.54
N ASN A 260 0.45 14.42 22.21
CA ASN A 260 -0.40 13.35 21.70
C ASN A 260 -1.68 13.26 22.54
N VAL A 261 -2.73 12.67 21.97
CA VAL A 261 -3.98 12.40 22.66
C VAL A 261 -3.98 10.95 23.15
N PHE A 262 -4.23 10.74 24.44
CA PHE A 262 -4.27 9.41 25.07
C PHE A 262 -5.72 9.02 25.39
N THR A 263 -6.16 7.85 24.96
CA THR A 263 -7.56 7.43 25.09
C THR A 263 -7.86 6.62 26.34
N ASN A 264 -6.85 6.19 27.07
CA ASN A 264 -6.98 5.29 28.23
C ASN A 264 -7.74 3.98 27.91
N SER A 265 -7.80 3.57 26.65
CA SER A 265 -8.56 2.41 26.22
C SER A 265 -7.91 1.73 25.02
N THR A 266 -7.91 0.40 25.00
CA THR A 266 -7.56 -0.42 23.81
C THR A 266 -8.76 -0.69 22.92
N ASP A 267 -9.94 -0.28 23.33
CA ASP A 267 -11.15 -0.47 22.55
C ASP A 267 -11.17 0.50 21.36
N ILE A 268 -11.04 -0.05 20.17
CA ILE A 268 -11.06 0.69 18.91
C ILE A 268 -12.35 1.51 18.75
N THR A 269 -13.46 1.04 19.32
CA THR A 269 -14.75 1.75 19.28
C THR A 269 -14.72 3.07 20.01
N GLN A 270 -13.87 3.19 21.04
CA GLN A 270 -13.70 4.44 21.79
C GLN A 270 -12.99 5.52 21.00
N VAL A 271 -12.19 5.14 19.99
CA VAL A 271 -11.51 6.08 19.12
C VAL A 271 -12.35 6.42 17.91
N PHE A 272 -12.79 5.42 17.17
CA PHE A 272 -13.54 5.70 15.94
C PHE A 272 -15.01 6.03 16.20
N LYS A 273 -15.56 5.60 17.35
CA LYS A 273 -16.98 5.78 17.69
C LYS A 273 -17.97 5.16 16.69
N CYS A 274 -17.47 4.66 15.60
CA CYS A 274 -18.24 3.93 14.59
C CYS A 274 -17.60 2.56 14.36
N THR A 275 -18.35 1.55 14.67
CA THR A 275 -18.04 0.17 14.29
C THR A 275 -18.90 -0.18 13.06
N GLY A 276 -18.66 0.50 11.97
CA GLY A 276 -19.23 0.10 10.69
C GLY A 276 -18.62 -1.22 10.27
N SER A 277 -19.45 -2.16 9.85
CA SER A 277 -18.93 -3.35 9.21
C SER A 277 -18.18 -2.92 7.95
N VAL A 278 -17.12 -3.63 7.66
CA VAL A 278 -16.28 -3.56 6.46
C VAL A 278 -17.04 -3.44 5.13
N ALA A 279 -18.30 -3.85 5.08
CA ALA A 279 -19.13 -3.87 3.90
C ALA A 279 -19.59 -2.49 3.38
N GLY A 280 -19.51 -1.43 4.18
CA GLY A 280 -20.07 -0.13 3.83
C GLY A 280 -19.07 0.93 3.34
N GLY A 281 -17.78 0.63 3.23
CA GLY A 281 -16.78 1.65 2.86
C GLY A 281 -16.41 2.61 3.98
N GLU A 282 -16.94 2.42 5.18
CA GLU A 282 -16.71 3.25 6.37
C GLU A 282 -15.54 2.75 7.22
N TYR A 283 -14.57 2.13 6.59
CA TYR A 283 -13.37 1.64 7.26
C TYR A 283 -12.66 2.78 7.94
N TYR A 284 -12.73 2.77 9.30
CA TYR A 284 -12.01 3.71 10.12
C TYR A 284 -12.32 5.19 9.84
N SER A 285 -13.54 5.48 9.39
CA SER A 285 -14.08 6.84 9.43
C SER A 285 -14.29 7.26 10.88
N LEU A 286 -14.04 8.52 11.17
CA LEU A 286 -14.29 9.08 12.49
C LEU A 286 -15.76 9.45 12.62
N CYS A 287 -16.38 9.07 13.75
CA CYS A 287 -17.72 9.51 14.10
C CYS A 287 -17.67 10.67 15.11
N GLU A 288 -18.78 11.33 15.28
CA GLU A 288 -18.96 12.41 16.25
C GLU A 288 -18.44 12.02 17.65
N GLY A 289 -17.64 12.88 18.25
CA GLY A 289 -17.01 12.67 19.56
C GLY A 289 -15.78 11.75 19.51
N SER A 290 -15.26 11.39 18.35
CA SER A 290 -13.98 10.69 18.24
C SER A 290 -12.84 11.58 18.77
N PRO A 291 -11.95 11.07 19.65
CA PRO A 291 -10.76 11.81 20.09
C PRO A 291 -9.74 12.03 18.98
N ALA A 292 -9.93 11.46 17.81
CA ALA A 292 -9.07 11.65 16.64
C ALA A 292 -9.48 12.83 15.76
N ILE A 293 -10.64 13.44 16.00
CA ILE A 293 -11.06 14.67 15.32
C ILE A 293 -10.18 15.82 15.85
N ASP A 294 -9.65 16.62 14.94
CA ASP A 294 -8.79 17.80 15.21
C ASP A 294 -7.54 17.50 16.07
N ALA A 295 -7.17 16.24 16.23
CA ALA A 295 -6.04 15.83 17.06
C ALA A 295 -4.67 15.90 16.36
N GLY A 296 -4.67 16.05 15.07
CA GLY A 296 -3.47 16.10 14.23
C GLY A 296 -2.80 17.47 14.18
N GLU A 297 -1.67 17.54 13.49
CA GLU A 297 -0.91 18.77 13.28
C GLU A 297 -1.74 19.78 12.47
N GLY A 298 -1.93 20.98 13.02
CA GLY A 298 -2.76 22.02 12.38
C GLY A 298 -4.26 21.78 12.52
N SER A 299 -4.67 21.06 13.55
CA SER A 299 -6.09 20.73 13.82
C SER A 299 -6.75 19.94 12.67
N ILE A 300 -6.01 19.04 12.06
CA ILE A 300 -6.60 18.05 11.17
C ILE A 300 -6.93 16.77 11.96
N ASP A 301 -7.75 15.93 11.39
CA ASP A 301 -8.04 14.63 11.99
C ASP A 301 -6.82 13.72 11.97
N CYS A 302 -6.77 12.75 12.88
CA CYS A 302 -5.80 11.66 12.85
C CYS A 302 -6.37 10.44 12.12
N GLY A 303 -5.50 9.66 11.46
CA GLY A 303 -5.86 8.40 10.81
C GLY A 303 -5.93 8.48 9.30
N VAL A 304 -6.42 7.40 8.69
CA VAL A 304 -6.21 7.13 7.26
C VAL A 304 -7.09 7.92 6.28
N MET A 305 -8.14 8.60 6.76
CA MET A 305 -9.13 9.24 5.90
C MET A 305 -8.80 10.71 5.57
N VAL A 306 -7.62 11.19 5.93
CA VAL A 306 -7.18 12.57 5.77
C VAL A 306 -5.88 12.67 4.95
N GLY A 307 -5.48 13.88 4.58
CA GLY A 307 -4.24 14.10 3.84
C GLY A 307 -4.33 13.79 2.34
N ALA A 308 -3.16 13.77 1.69
CA ALA A 308 -3.06 13.65 0.23
C ALA A 308 -3.32 12.23 -0.30
N TYR A 309 -3.07 11.21 0.53
CA TYR A 309 -3.17 9.79 0.14
C TYR A 309 -4.28 9.08 0.91
N LYS A 310 -5.46 9.70 0.99
CA LYS A 310 -6.60 9.12 1.71
C LYS A 310 -6.77 7.65 1.40
N PHE A 311 -7.01 6.86 2.46
CA PHE A 311 -7.24 5.44 2.30
C PHE A 311 -8.48 5.19 1.44
N VAL A 312 -8.30 4.36 0.43
CA VAL A 312 -9.40 3.94 -0.45
C VAL A 312 -9.78 2.52 -0.06
N PRO A 313 -10.98 2.31 0.48
CA PRO A 313 -11.47 0.97 0.77
C PRO A 313 -11.33 0.07 -0.45
N TYR A 314 -10.89 -1.17 -0.20
CA TYR A 314 -10.64 -2.17 -1.25
C TYR A 314 -9.52 -1.83 -2.25
N GLY A 315 -8.78 -0.76 -2.03
CA GLY A 315 -7.57 -0.43 -2.80
C GLY A 315 -7.79 -0.19 -4.29
N ARG A 316 -8.99 0.24 -4.67
CA ARG A 316 -9.34 0.44 -6.06
C ARG A 316 -8.56 1.59 -6.67
N PRO A 317 -7.89 1.40 -7.82
CA PRO A 317 -7.25 2.48 -8.55
C PRO A 317 -8.27 3.48 -9.10
N ASP A 318 -7.97 4.79 -9.06
CA ASP A 318 -8.89 5.85 -9.48
C ASP A 318 -9.28 5.79 -10.96
N ASN A 319 -8.39 5.25 -11.79
CA ASN A 319 -8.52 5.25 -13.25
C ASN A 319 -9.13 3.96 -13.82
N ILE A 320 -9.57 3.04 -12.98
CA ILE A 320 -10.23 1.83 -13.44
C ILE A 320 -11.74 2.02 -13.27
N PRO A 321 -12.50 2.07 -14.38
CA PRO A 321 -13.96 2.16 -14.31
C PRO A 321 -14.52 0.93 -13.62
N VAL A 322 -15.55 1.12 -12.81
CA VAL A 322 -16.29 0.01 -12.19
C VAL A 322 -17.57 -0.19 -12.92
N ILE A 323 -17.73 -1.38 -13.42
CA ILE A 323 -19.04 -1.83 -13.87
C ILE A 323 -19.88 -2.08 -12.61
N LYS A 324 -20.86 -1.21 -12.34
CA LYS A 324 -21.79 -1.37 -11.23
C LYS A 324 -22.87 -2.40 -11.57
N GLN A 325 -23.28 -2.42 -12.82
CA GLN A 325 -24.28 -3.35 -13.31
C GLN A 325 -23.97 -3.79 -14.73
N LEU A 326 -24.04 -5.09 -14.99
CA LEU A 326 -23.98 -5.67 -16.32
C LEU A 326 -25.24 -6.51 -16.51
N MET A 327 -26.10 -6.09 -17.41
CA MET A 327 -27.31 -6.85 -17.79
C MET A 327 -27.09 -7.44 -19.18
N VAL A 328 -27.05 -8.76 -19.24
CA VAL A 328 -27.01 -9.52 -20.49
C VAL A 328 -28.30 -10.32 -20.55
N PRO A 329 -29.13 -10.15 -21.56
CA PRO A 329 -30.38 -10.93 -21.69
C PRO A 329 -30.06 -12.40 -21.99
N ASP A 330 -30.87 -13.30 -21.45
CA ASP A 330 -30.72 -14.74 -21.63
C ASP A 330 -30.89 -15.22 -23.05
N SER A 331 -31.46 -14.39 -23.92
CA SER A 331 -31.71 -14.72 -25.34
C SER A 331 -31.64 -13.46 -26.22
N PRO A 332 -31.19 -13.60 -27.48
CA PRO A 332 -31.18 -12.50 -28.42
C PRO A 332 -32.59 -12.09 -28.82
N THR A 333 -32.77 -10.78 -29.03
CA THR A 333 -33.99 -10.22 -29.66
C THR A 333 -33.62 -9.72 -31.03
N ASN A 334 -34.30 -10.21 -32.08
CA ASN A 334 -33.98 -9.91 -33.48
C ASN A 334 -32.51 -10.18 -33.87
N ASP A 335 -31.97 -11.32 -33.43
CA ASP A 335 -30.58 -11.73 -33.63
C ASP A 335 -29.52 -10.78 -33.04
N GLN A 336 -29.93 -9.93 -32.07
CA GLN A 336 -29.06 -9.00 -31.36
C GLN A 336 -29.13 -9.25 -29.85
N ILE A 337 -27.97 -9.20 -29.20
CA ILE A 337 -27.86 -9.19 -27.74
C ILE A 337 -27.58 -7.74 -27.33
N ASN A 338 -28.55 -7.12 -26.67
CA ASN A 338 -28.39 -5.78 -26.10
C ASN A 338 -27.81 -5.89 -24.70
N VAL A 339 -26.55 -5.44 -24.53
CA VAL A 339 -25.88 -5.43 -23.23
C VAL A 339 -25.94 -4.03 -22.64
N THR A 340 -26.46 -3.92 -21.44
CA THR A 340 -26.44 -2.66 -20.68
C THR A 340 -25.33 -2.72 -19.66
N VAL A 341 -24.47 -1.70 -19.66
CA VAL A 341 -23.36 -1.55 -18.72
C VAL A 341 -23.51 -0.21 -18.00
N GLU A 342 -23.57 -0.25 -16.67
CA GLU A 342 -23.55 0.93 -15.81
C GLU A 342 -22.18 1.04 -15.12
N PHE A 343 -21.57 2.24 -15.17
CA PHE A 343 -20.25 2.56 -14.61
C PHE A 343 -20.36 3.39 -13.33
#